data_b2df0a18a9495eb33cee22ae0ffeb320
#
_entry.id   b2df0a18a9495eb33cee22ae0ffeb320
#
_cell.length_a   1.000
_cell.length_b   1.000
_cell.length_c   1.000
_cell.angle_alpha   90.00
_cell.angle_beta   90.00
_cell.angle_gamma   90.00
#
_symmetry.space_group_name_H-M   'P 1'
#
loop_
_entity.id
_entity.type
_entity.pdbx_description
1 polymer ?
#
loop_
_entity_poly.entity_id
_entity_poly.type
_entity_poly.pdbx_seq_one_letter_code
_entity_poly.pdbx_strand_id
1 'polypeptide(L)'
;MTVTIPGDFDLQKIAASGQAFRIAQTPQGWRFLAGDKLLYLQPGSGDTYTASCTPEEWQGFWHRYFDLNRNYAAIRAAVPKQDGYLCAAARAGAGIRILRQDAWEMLVTFIISQRKNIPAIQACVETLCTRYGAPLLQPGGNVLYAFPTARALAAAGEQALRDCALGYRAPYVLAAAQAVAAGALDLAALETLPDARLLEALMQQHGVGILLNLA
;
A
#
# COMPACT_ATOMS: atom_id res chain seq x y z
N MET A 1 4.63 -22.13 -2.20
CA MET A 1 5.58 -22.32 -3.33
C MET A 1 6.91 -21.66 -3.03
N THR A 2 7.99 -22.04 -3.72
CA THR A 2 9.28 -21.33 -3.63
C THR A 2 9.40 -20.36 -4.79
N VAL A 3 9.84 -19.13 -4.49
CA VAL A 3 10.11 -18.07 -5.48
C VAL A 3 11.54 -17.58 -5.34
N THR A 4 12.15 -17.13 -6.44
CA THR A 4 13.47 -16.50 -6.43
C THR A 4 13.30 -15.03 -6.77
N ILE A 5 13.81 -14.14 -5.91
CA ILE A 5 13.74 -12.69 -6.07
C ILE A 5 15.19 -12.16 -6.06
N PRO A 6 15.85 -12.13 -7.21
CA PRO A 6 17.27 -11.76 -7.27
C PRO A 6 17.48 -10.28 -7.00
N GLY A 7 18.56 -9.98 -6.30
CA GLY A 7 19.05 -8.63 -6.11
C GLY A 7 18.32 -7.84 -5.02
N ASP A 8 17.96 -6.60 -5.32
CA ASP A 8 17.43 -5.63 -4.36
C ASP A 8 16.06 -5.99 -3.80
N PHE A 9 16.02 -6.77 -2.74
CA PHE A 9 14.78 -7.12 -2.05
C PHE A 9 15.03 -7.37 -0.56
N ASP A 10 14.64 -6.43 0.27
CA ASP A 10 14.80 -6.48 1.73
C ASP A 10 13.44 -6.25 2.39
N LEU A 11 12.84 -7.32 2.90
CA LEU A 11 11.49 -7.31 3.49
C LEU A 11 11.39 -6.37 4.69
N GLN A 12 12.45 -6.28 5.50
CA GLN A 12 12.46 -5.41 6.67
C GLN A 12 12.48 -3.93 6.24
N LYS A 13 13.31 -3.58 5.27
CA LYS A 13 13.36 -2.21 4.73
C LYS A 13 12.07 -1.83 4.00
N ILE A 14 11.50 -2.76 3.23
CA ILE A 14 10.21 -2.56 2.56
C ILE A 14 9.12 -2.29 3.60
N ALA A 15 9.03 -3.10 4.65
CA ALA A 15 8.05 -2.91 5.71
C ALA A 15 8.26 -1.60 6.50
N ALA A 16 9.52 -1.22 6.74
CA ALA A 16 9.88 0.00 7.47
C ALA A 16 9.78 1.28 6.63
N SER A 17 9.60 1.16 5.31
CA SER A 17 9.60 2.33 4.39
C SER A 17 8.38 3.25 4.55
N GLY A 18 7.32 2.80 5.23
CA GLY A 18 6.09 3.58 5.41
C GLY A 18 5.17 3.61 4.17
N GLN A 19 5.48 2.85 3.12
CA GLN A 19 4.67 2.81 1.90
C GLN A 19 3.32 2.10 2.08
N ALA A 20 3.28 1.07 2.93
CA ALA A 20 2.09 0.28 3.20
C ALA A 20 1.92 0.05 4.70
N PHE A 21 0.69 0.03 5.16
CA PHE A 21 0.36 -0.02 6.59
C PHE A 21 -0.07 -1.40 7.08
N ARG A 22 -0.24 -2.36 6.16
CA ARG A 22 -0.73 -3.72 6.44
C ARG A 22 0.33 -4.79 6.20
N ILE A 23 1.58 -4.45 6.54
CA ILE A 23 2.72 -5.37 6.53
C ILE A 23 3.11 -5.67 7.97
N ALA A 24 3.30 -6.95 8.31
CA ALA A 24 3.69 -7.35 9.66
C ALA A 24 4.62 -8.57 9.63
N GLN A 25 5.57 -8.60 10.54
CA GLN A 25 6.35 -9.80 10.80
C GLN A 25 5.55 -10.75 11.71
N THR A 26 5.50 -12.02 11.34
CA THR A 26 4.76 -13.07 12.05
C THR A 26 5.62 -14.33 12.20
N PRO A 27 5.23 -15.33 13.00
CA PRO A 27 5.92 -16.61 13.05
C PRO A 27 5.98 -17.33 11.69
N GLN A 28 5.03 -17.05 10.77
CA GLN A 28 4.98 -17.61 9.42
C GLN A 28 5.80 -16.82 8.38
N GLY A 29 6.54 -15.80 8.81
CA GLY A 29 7.26 -14.88 7.95
C GLY A 29 6.59 -13.50 7.85
N TRP A 30 6.92 -12.77 6.81
CA TRP A 30 6.33 -11.45 6.56
C TRP A 30 4.95 -11.60 5.93
N ARG A 31 3.94 -11.07 6.63
CA ARG A 31 2.56 -10.99 6.12
C ARG A 31 2.34 -9.69 5.38
N PHE A 32 1.81 -9.79 4.17
CA PHE A 32 1.34 -8.68 3.36
C PHE A 32 -0.17 -8.82 3.13
N LEU A 33 -0.91 -7.75 3.40
CA LEU A 33 -2.31 -7.60 3.02
C LEU A 33 -2.40 -6.44 2.03
N ALA A 34 -2.95 -6.68 0.85
CA ALA A 34 -3.10 -5.71 -0.21
C ALA A 34 -4.45 -5.93 -0.91
N GLY A 35 -5.39 -4.98 -0.75
CA GLY A 35 -6.76 -5.17 -1.20
C GLY A 35 -7.40 -6.41 -0.55
N ASP A 36 -7.74 -7.38 -1.37
CA ASP A 36 -8.30 -8.68 -0.98
C ASP A 36 -7.27 -9.82 -0.95
N LYS A 37 -5.98 -9.52 -1.17
CA LYS A 37 -4.90 -10.51 -1.25
C LYS A 37 -4.13 -10.61 0.07
N LEU A 38 -3.75 -11.84 0.39
CA LEU A 38 -2.93 -12.18 1.56
C LEU A 38 -1.73 -12.99 1.13
N LEU A 39 -0.54 -12.55 1.52
CA LEU A 39 0.70 -13.28 1.30
C LEU A 39 1.47 -13.41 2.62
N TYR A 40 1.95 -14.61 2.89
CA TYR A 40 3.07 -14.83 3.78
C TYR A 40 4.32 -15.11 2.95
N LEU A 41 5.37 -14.35 3.19
CA LEU A 41 6.65 -14.49 2.49
C LEU A 41 7.75 -14.75 3.53
N GLN A 42 8.31 -15.94 3.49
CA GLN A 42 9.34 -16.37 4.43
C GLN A 42 10.70 -16.43 3.71
N PRO A 43 11.72 -15.72 4.19
CA PRO A 43 13.07 -15.82 3.66
C PRO A 43 13.61 -17.26 3.75
N GLY A 44 14.23 -17.70 2.65
CA GLY A 44 15.00 -18.94 2.56
C GLY A 44 16.50 -18.67 2.48
N SER A 45 17.23 -19.51 1.77
CA SER A 45 18.66 -19.31 1.52
C SER A 45 18.89 -18.43 0.29
N GLY A 46 19.81 -17.46 0.40
CA GLY A 46 20.11 -16.51 -0.69
C GLY A 46 18.90 -15.71 -1.10
N ASP A 47 18.62 -15.67 -2.41
CA ASP A 47 17.51 -14.92 -3.00
C ASP A 47 16.18 -15.71 -3.04
N THR A 48 16.07 -16.82 -2.31
CA THR A 48 14.87 -17.66 -2.31
C THR A 48 13.91 -17.30 -1.18
N TYR A 49 12.62 -17.45 -1.44
CA TYR A 49 11.54 -17.19 -0.48
C TYR A 49 10.46 -18.27 -0.63
N THR A 50 9.84 -18.64 0.49
CA THR A 50 8.62 -19.44 0.48
C THR A 50 7.42 -18.50 0.51
N ALA A 51 6.57 -18.57 -0.52
CA ALA A 51 5.35 -17.79 -0.66
C ALA A 51 4.11 -18.65 -0.43
N SER A 52 3.11 -18.12 0.28
CA SER A 52 1.87 -18.83 0.63
C SER A 52 0.80 -18.79 -0.46
N CYS A 53 1.05 -18.11 -1.56
CA CYS A 53 0.13 -18.00 -2.69
C CYS A 53 0.37 -19.08 -3.76
N THR A 54 -0.53 -19.16 -4.76
CA THR A 54 -0.34 -20.01 -5.93
C THR A 54 0.64 -19.37 -6.93
N PRO A 55 1.21 -20.16 -7.87
CA PRO A 55 2.05 -19.61 -8.94
C PRO A 55 1.33 -18.55 -9.79
N GLU A 56 0.05 -18.77 -10.07
CA GLU A 56 -0.79 -17.85 -10.86
C GLU A 56 -0.98 -16.52 -10.13
N GLU A 57 -1.27 -16.57 -8.82
CA GLU A 57 -1.41 -15.37 -7.99
C GLU A 57 -0.08 -14.63 -7.85
N TRP A 58 1.03 -15.38 -7.70
CA TRP A 58 2.36 -14.76 -7.66
C TRP A 58 2.65 -13.98 -8.94
N GLN A 59 2.47 -14.59 -10.12
CA GLN A 59 2.75 -13.94 -11.40
C GLN A 59 1.75 -12.82 -11.73
N GLY A 60 0.47 -13.05 -11.46
CA GLY A 60 -0.60 -12.11 -11.81
C GLY A 60 -0.70 -10.90 -10.88
N PHE A 61 -0.27 -11.03 -9.61
CA PHE A 61 -0.44 -9.97 -8.62
C PHE A 61 0.86 -9.61 -7.88
N TRP A 62 1.46 -10.53 -7.11
CA TRP A 62 2.57 -10.20 -6.22
C TRP A 62 3.83 -9.77 -6.92
N HIS A 63 4.12 -10.34 -8.10
CA HIS A 63 5.25 -9.96 -8.94
C HIS A 63 5.17 -8.48 -9.36
N ARG A 64 3.97 -8.02 -9.74
CA ARG A 64 3.70 -6.61 -10.03
C ARG A 64 3.74 -5.77 -8.75
N TYR A 65 3.10 -6.24 -7.68
CA TYR A 65 3.02 -5.52 -6.40
C TYR A 65 4.41 -5.14 -5.88
N PHE A 66 5.37 -6.07 -5.94
CA PHE A 66 6.76 -5.82 -5.53
C PHE A 66 7.63 -5.17 -6.62
N ASP A 67 7.07 -4.74 -7.74
CA ASP A 67 7.77 -4.11 -8.87
C ASP A 67 9.00 -4.92 -9.33
N LEU A 68 8.87 -6.26 -9.43
CA LEU A 68 9.99 -7.16 -9.67
C LEU A 68 10.58 -7.06 -11.09
N ASN A 69 9.85 -6.50 -12.05
CA ASN A 69 10.34 -6.25 -13.42
C ASN A 69 11.34 -5.10 -13.50
N ARG A 70 11.45 -4.26 -12.48
CA ARG A 70 12.32 -3.10 -12.50
C ARG A 70 13.71 -3.42 -11.95
N ASN A 71 14.75 -3.00 -12.66
CA ASN A 71 16.13 -3.18 -12.23
C ASN A 71 16.57 -2.03 -11.31
N TYR A 72 16.39 -2.20 -10.01
CA TYR A 72 16.77 -1.20 -9.01
C TYR A 72 18.29 -1.03 -8.87
N ALA A 73 19.08 -2.08 -9.12
CA ALA A 73 20.54 -1.99 -9.13
C ALA A 73 21.03 -1.03 -10.22
N ALA A 74 20.41 -1.10 -11.42
CA ALA A 74 20.74 -0.16 -12.50
C ALA A 74 20.36 1.28 -12.16
N ILE A 75 19.22 1.51 -11.50
CA ILE A 75 18.81 2.85 -11.01
C ILE A 75 19.86 3.40 -10.05
N ARG A 76 20.32 2.60 -9.07
CA ARG A 76 21.34 3.03 -8.12
C ARG A 76 22.70 3.25 -8.78
N ALA A 77 23.06 2.43 -9.76
CA ALA A 77 24.31 2.59 -10.51
C ALA A 77 24.35 3.88 -11.34
N ALA A 78 23.19 4.41 -11.72
CA ALA A 78 23.06 5.67 -12.45
C ALA A 78 23.26 6.93 -11.58
N VAL A 79 23.33 6.79 -10.25
CA VAL A 79 23.57 7.91 -9.32
C VAL A 79 24.96 8.51 -9.60
N PRO A 80 25.08 9.86 -9.79
CA PRO A 80 26.35 10.51 -10.04
C PRO A 80 27.35 10.25 -8.93
N LYS A 81 28.52 9.71 -9.26
CA LYS A 81 29.55 9.31 -8.27
C LYS A 81 30.12 10.49 -7.47
N GLN A 82 30.09 11.70 -8.03
CA GLN A 82 30.53 12.94 -7.39
C GLN A 82 29.54 13.44 -6.33
N ASP A 83 28.30 12.96 -6.33
CA ASP A 83 27.33 13.30 -5.30
C ASP A 83 27.41 12.28 -4.14
N GLY A 84 28.19 12.62 -3.14
CA GLY A 84 28.41 11.76 -1.97
C GLY A 84 27.12 11.50 -1.16
N TYR A 85 26.21 12.49 -1.11
CA TYR A 85 24.94 12.36 -0.41
C TYR A 85 24.02 11.36 -1.12
N LEU A 86 23.80 11.54 -2.43
CA LEU A 86 22.99 10.60 -3.22
C LEU A 86 23.59 9.20 -3.25
N CYS A 87 24.92 9.08 -3.32
CA CYS A 87 25.59 7.78 -3.24
C CYS A 87 25.34 7.09 -1.87
N ALA A 88 25.38 7.84 -0.77
CA ALA A 88 25.09 7.30 0.57
C ALA A 88 23.60 6.88 0.68
N ALA A 89 22.68 7.71 0.22
CA ALA A 89 21.24 7.40 0.17
C ALA A 89 20.94 6.16 -0.67
N ALA A 90 21.53 6.03 -1.86
CA ALA A 90 21.37 4.88 -2.74
C ALA A 90 21.89 3.57 -2.09
N ARG A 91 22.98 3.63 -1.32
CA ARG A 91 23.47 2.47 -0.54
C ARG A 91 22.52 2.12 0.60
N ALA A 92 22.08 3.11 1.37
CA ALA A 92 21.15 2.89 2.48
C ALA A 92 19.81 2.32 2.02
N GLY A 93 19.29 2.82 0.88
CA GLY A 93 18.05 2.38 0.26
C GLY A 93 18.13 1.06 -0.52
N ALA A 94 19.30 0.41 -0.59
CA ALA A 94 19.44 -0.88 -1.26
C ALA A 94 18.50 -1.91 -0.63
N GLY A 95 17.72 -2.60 -1.46
CA GLY A 95 16.69 -3.58 -1.03
C GLY A 95 15.29 -3.01 -0.87
N ILE A 96 15.11 -1.68 -0.84
CA ILE A 96 13.78 -1.06 -0.85
C ILE A 96 13.22 -1.12 -2.27
N ARG A 97 11.96 -1.52 -2.39
CA ARG A 97 11.17 -1.48 -3.62
C ARG A 97 10.00 -0.54 -3.49
N ILE A 98 9.61 0.12 -4.57
CA ILE A 98 8.38 0.92 -4.61
C ILE A 98 7.21 -0.03 -4.88
N LEU A 99 6.34 -0.20 -3.89
CA LEU A 99 5.21 -1.11 -3.98
C LEU A 99 4.14 -0.56 -4.93
N ARG A 100 3.66 -1.41 -5.85
CA ARG A 100 2.56 -1.11 -6.76
C ARG A 100 1.23 -1.45 -6.09
N GLN A 101 0.82 -0.60 -5.17
CA GLN A 101 -0.37 -0.79 -4.36
C GLN A 101 -1.65 -0.49 -5.15
N ASP A 102 -2.78 -0.95 -4.61
CA ASP A 102 -4.11 -0.59 -5.12
C ASP A 102 -4.37 0.91 -4.95
N ALA A 103 -4.85 1.56 -6.00
CA ALA A 103 -5.04 3.01 -6.01
C ALA A 103 -6.12 3.47 -5.02
N TRP A 104 -7.16 2.65 -4.78
CA TRP A 104 -8.19 2.95 -3.81
C TRP A 104 -7.66 2.87 -2.37
N GLU A 105 -6.95 1.79 -2.03
CA GLU A 105 -6.30 1.64 -0.73
C GLU A 105 -5.31 2.77 -0.47
N MET A 106 -4.49 3.13 -1.48
CA MET A 106 -3.56 4.26 -1.38
C MET A 106 -4.26 5.59 -1.13
N LEU A 107 -5.33 5.90 -1.85
CA LEU A 107 -6.07 7.16 -1.68
C LEU A 107 -6.62 7.29 -0.25
N VAL A 108 -7.27 6.24 0.27
CA VAL A 108 -7.84 6.26 1.62
C VAL A 108 -6.74 6.35 2.69
N THR A 109 -5.70 5.54 2.57
CA THR A 109 -4.59 5.54 3.54
C THR A 109 -3.81 6.84 3.51
N PHE A 110 -3.67 7.48 2.35
CA PHE A 110 -3.10 8.83 2.22
C PHE A 110 -3.94 9.86 2.97
N ILE A 111 -5.27 9.87 2.80
CA ILE A 111 -6.16 10.77 3.56
C ILE A 111 -6.03 10.52 5.07
N ILE A 112 -5.96 9.26 5.50
CA ILE A 112 -5.80 8.89 6.92
C ILE A 112 -4.43 9.33 7.46
N SER A 113 -3.38 9.27 6.67
CA SER A 113 -2.00 9.55 7.09
C SER A 113 -1.74 11.01 7.49
N GLN A 114 -2.61 11.92 7.07
CA GLN A 114 -2.46 13.35 7.29
C GLN A 114 -2.31 13.68 8.78
N ARG A 115 -1.14 14.28 9.17
CA ARG A 115 -0.83 14.65 10.56
C ARG A 115 -1.06 13.51 11.57
N LYS A 116 -0.74 12.28 11.19
CA LYS A 116 -0.90 11.10 12.03
C LYS A 116 0.38 10.26 12.00
N ASN A 117 0.80 9.70 13.11
CA ASN A 117 1.95 8.79 13.16
C ASN A 117 1.59 7.40 12.61
N ILE A 118 2.59 6.65 12.19
CA ILE A 118 2.42 5.33 11.55
C ILE A 118 1.60 4.36 12.41
N PRO A 119 1.85 4.17 13.72
CA PRO A 119 1.02 3.28 14.54
C PRO A 119 -0.46 3.67 14.58
N ALA A 120 -0.77 4.95 14.65
CA ALA A 120 -2.15 5.41 14.65
C ALA A 120 -2.82 5.28 13.27
N ILE A 121 -2.06 5.39 12.17
CA ILE A 121 -2.56 5.10 10.81
C ILE A 121 -2.91 3.61 10.71
N GLN A 122 -2.00 2.74 11.12
CA GLN A 122 -2.20 1.29 11.12
C GLN A 122 -3.44 0.89 11.91
N ALA A 123 -3.62 1.43 13.12
CA ALA A 123 -4.78 1.15 13.95
C ALA A 123 -6.11 1.59 13.28
N CYS A 124 -6.14 2.78 12.66
CA CYS A 124 -7.30 3.25 11.89
C CYS A 124 -7.61 2.33 10.70
N VAL A 125 -6.60 1.98 9.92
CA VAL A 125 -6.75 1.11 8.74
C VAL A 125 -7.27 -0.26 9.16
N GLU A 126 -6.70 -0.90 10.19
CA GLU A 126 -7.17 -2.20 10.68
C GLU A 126 -8.59 -2.12 11.26
N THR A 127 -8.96 -1.01 11.92
CA THR A 127 -10.34 -0.80 12.39
C THR A 127 -11.32 -0.71 11.22
N LEU A 128 -10.97 0.02 10.16
CA LEU A 128 -11.78 0.08 8.95
C LEU A 128 -11.94 -1.29 8.29
N CYS A 129 -10.83 -2.03 8.14
CA CYS A 129 -10.84 -3.35 7.54
C CYS A 129 -11.69 -4.34 8.36
N THR A 130 -11.55 -4.33 9.69
CA THR A 130 -12.31 -5.21 10.57
C THR A 130 -13.81 -4.92 10.54
N ARG A 131 -14.21 -3.66 10.39
CA ARG A 131 -15.63 -3.27 10.40
C ARG A 131 -16.30 -3.41 9.03
N TYR A 132 -15.58 -3.14 7.95
CA TYR A 132 -16.18 -2.98 6.61
C TYR A 132 -15.53 -3.82 5.53
N GLY A 133 -14.40 -4.50 5.82
CA GLY A 133 -13.72 -5.38 4.89
C GLY A 133 -14.35 -6.77 4.83
N ALA A 134 -14.22 -7.43 3.69
CA ALA A 134 -14.61 -8.82 3.55
C ALA A 134 -13.66 -9.74 4.36
N PRO A 135 -14.17 -10.81 5.01
CA PRO A 135 -13.32 -11.71 5.77
C PRO A 135 -12.40 -12.53 4.86
N LEU A 136 -11.14 -12.65 5.24
CA LEU A 136 -10.12 -13.49 4.64
C LEU A 136 -9.80 -14.63 5.59
N LEU A 137 -10.36 -15.79 5.31
CA LEU A 137 -10.17 -16.99 6.15
C LEU A 137 -8.75 -17.51 5.99
N GLN A 138 -8.10 -17.82 7.11
CA GLN A 138 -6.76 -18.37 7.14
C GLN A 138 -6.75 -19.83 7.60
N PRO A 139 -5.76 -20.62 7.21
CA PRO A 139 -5.49 -21.89 7.85
C PRO A 139 -5.32 -21.69 9.36
N GLY A 140 -6.04 -22.46 10.18
CA GLY A 140 -6.02 -22.34 11.64
C GLY A 140 -7.15 -21.48 12.22
N GLY A 141 -8.11 -21.01 11.40
CA GLY A 141 -9.36 -20.37 11.87
C GLY A 141 -9.24 -18.89 12.21
N ASN A 142 -8.05 -18.28 12.12
CA ASN A 142 -7.89 -16.85 12.26
C ASN A 142 -8.53 -16.12 11.07
N VAL A 143 -9.20 -15.00 11.35
CA VAL A 143 -9.83 -14.15 10.34
C VAL A 143 -9.04 -12.86 10.21
N LEU A 144 -8.59 -12.55 9.01
CA LEU A 144 -8.15 -11.22 8.60
C LEU A 144 -9.25 -10.62 7.72
N TYR A 145 -9.11 -9.34 7.41
CA TYR A 145 -10.11 -8.65 6.61
C TYR A 145 -9.45 -7.95 5.43
N ALA A 146 -10.07 -8.03 4.27
CA ALA A 146 -9.70 -7.27 3.08
C ALA A 146 -9.79 -5.76 3.34
N PHE A 147 -9.13 -4.96 2.52
CA PHE A 147 -9.39 -3.51 2.54
C PHE A 147 -10.83 -3.27 2.06
N PRO A 148 -11.63 -2.40 2.75
CA PRO A 148 -13.02 -2.20 2.41
C PRO A 148 -13.18 -1.54 1.04
N THR A 149 -14.16 -1.99 0.27
CA THR A 149 -14.50 -1.39 -1.01
C THR A 149 -15.01 0.05 -0.83
N ALA A 150 -14.90 0.87 -1.88
CA ALA A 150 -15.46 2.22 -1.87
C ALA A 150 -16.96 2.21 -1.58
N ARG A 151 -17.70 1.23 -2.10
CA ARG A 151 -19.12 1.06 -1.83
C ARG A 151 -19.40 0.78 -0.35
N ALA A 152 -18.60 -0.06 0.30
CA ALA A 152 -18.75 -0.37 1.72
C ALA A 152 -18.52 0.87 2.59
N LEU A 153 -17.48 1.66 2.32
CA LEU A 153 -17.21 2.89 3.07
C LEU A 153 -18.25 3.99 2.78
N ALA A 154 -18.73 4.12 1.55
CA ALA A 154 -19.80 5.05 1.20
C ALA A 154 -21.11 4.73 1.94
N ALA A 155 -21.43 3.44 2.11
CA ALA A 155 -22.63 2.99 2.83
C ALA A 155 -22.52 3.14 4.35
N ALA A 156 -21.31 3.18 4.92
CA ALA A 156 -21.09 3.29 6.36
C ALA A 156 -21.58 4.64 6.95
N GLY A 157 -21.42 5.72 6.18
CA GLY A 157 -21.75 7.07 6.63
C GLY A 157 -20.67 7.70 7.51
N GLU A 158 -20.77 9.02 7.69
CA GLU A 158 -19.69 9.80 8.33
C GLU A 158 -19.46 9.43 9.80
N GLN A 159 -20.54 9.27 10.58
CA GLN A 159 -20.41 8.99 12.01
C GLN A 159 -19.71 7.65 12.24
N ALA A 160 -20.07 6.62 11.51
CA ALA A 160 -19.44 5.30 11.61
C ALA A 160 -17.95 5.32 11.21
N LEU A 161 -17.57 6.17 10.26
CA LEU A 161 -16.16 6.42 9.92
C LEU A 161 -15.44 7.21 11.02
N ARG A 162 -16.09 8.17 11.68
CA ARG A 162 -15.52 8.86 12.86
C ARG A 162 -15.23 7.89 14.01
N ASP A 163 -16.09 6.89 14.20
CA ASP A 163 -15.93 5.84 15.21
C ASP A 163 -14.76 4.87 14.90
N CYS A 164 -14.20 4.95 13.69
CA CYS A 164 -12.94 4.30 13.33
C CYS A 164 -11.70 5.16 13.60
N ALA A 165 -11.79 6.15 14.48
CA ALA A 165 -10.71 7.06 14.83
C ALA A 165 -10.18 7.94 13.67
N LEU A 166 -11.01 8.16 12.63
CA LEU A 166 -10.65 9.03 11.51
C LEU A 166 -10.72 10.52 11.90
N GLY A 167 -11.53 10.88 12.89
CA GLY A 167 -11.71 12.26 13.33
C GLY A 167 -12.18 13.17 12.18
N TYR A 168 -11.53 14.32 11.98
CA TYR A 168 -11.85 15.27 10.91
C TYR A 168 -11.64 14.73 9.48
N ARG A 169 -11.00 13.56 9.32
CA ARG A 169 -10.77 12.93 8.02
C ARG A 169 -11.96 12.10 7.54
N ALA A 170 -12.90 11.78 8.45
CA ALA A 170 -14.08 10.97 8.10
C ALA A 170 -14.89 11.54 6.93
N PRO A 171 -15.23 12.84 6.86
CA PRO A 171 -15.92 13.39 5.70
C PRO A 171 -15.11 13.30 4.41
N TYR A 172 -13.77 13.37 4.46
CA TYR A 172 -12.93 13.26 3.26
C TYR A 172 -12.88 11.82 2.74
N VAL A 173 -12.75 10.83 3.64
CA VAL A 173 -12.82 9.42 3.26
C VAL A 173 -14.20 9.08 2.70
N LEU A 174 -15.27 9.60 3.32
CA LEU A 174 -16.64 9.40 2.83
C LEU A 174 -16.84 9.99 1.42
N ALA A 175 -16.40 11.24 1.21
CA ALA A 175 -16.52 11.90 -0.09
C ALA A 175 -15.75 11.15 -1.19
N ALA A 176 -14.53 10.72 -0.91
CA ALA A 176 -13.74 9.90 -1.83
C ALA A 176 -14.44 8.55 -2.11
N ALA A 177 -14.99 7.90 -1.09
CA ALA A 177 -15.71 6.63 -1.22
C ALA A 177 -16.97 6.78 -2.08
N GLN A 178 -17.73 7.85 -1.89
CA GLN A 178 -18.92 8.17 -2.69
C GLN A 178 -18.55 8.45 -4.15
N ALA A 179 -17.49 9.24 -4.39
CA ALA A 179 -17.05 9.57 -5.74
C ALA A 179 -16.59 8.34 -6.52
N VAL A 180 -15.80 7.46 -5.89
CA VAL A 180 -15.36 6.18 -6.52
C VAL A 180 -16.54 5.23 -6.71
N ALA A 181 -17.42 5.08 -5.71
CA ALA A 181 -18.56 4.18 -5.80
C ALA A 181 -19.59 4.59 -6.85
N ALA A 182 -19.72 5.90 -7.11
CA ALA A 182 -20.59 6.46 -8.14
C ALA A 182 -19.93 6.51 -9.54
N GLY A 183 -18.63 6.16 -9.66
CA GLY A 183 -17.87 6.27 -10.90
C GLY A 183 -17.51 7.70 -11.29
N ALA A 184 -17.73 8.68 -10.41
CA ALA A 184 -17.33 10.08 -10.62
C ALA A 184 -15.79 10.27 -10.50
N LEU A 185 -15.13 9.37 -9.79
CA LEU A 185 -13.67 9.27 -9.68
C LEU A 185 -13.24 7.90 -10.19
N ASP A 186 -12.73 7.84 -11.41
CA ASP A 186 -12.19 6.63 -12.04
C ASP A 186 -10.69 6.55 -11.77
N LEU A 187 -10.31 5.76 -10.75
CA LEU A 187 -8.91 5.58 -10.35
C LEU A 187 -8.08 4.86 -11.43
N ALA A 188 -8.70 3.96 -12.20
CA ALA A 188 -7.99 3.26 -13.27
C ALA A 188 -7.67 4.22 -14.44
N ALA A 189 -8.58 5.12 -14.75
CA ALA A 189 -8.31 6.17 -15.73
C ALA A 189 -7.20 7.13 -15.25
N LEU A 190 -7.16 7.45 -13.96
CA LEU A 190 -6.10 8.30 -13.38
C LEU A 190 -4.71 7.69 -13.52
N GLU A 191 -4.55 6.37 -13.39
CA GLU A 191 -3.26 5.67 -13.53
C GLU A 191 -2.64 5.86 -14.94
N THR A 192 -3.44 6.20 -15.93
CA THR A 192 -2.99 6.39 -17.34
C THR A 192 -2.63 7.83 -17.66
N LEU A 193 -2.89 8.78 -16.75
CA LEU A 193 -2.62 10.19 -16.98
C LEU A 193 -1.13 10.53 -16.85
N PRO A 194 -0.64 11.52 -17.61
CA PRO A 194 0.65 12.14 -17.34
C PRO A 194 0.69 12.74 -15.92
N ASP A 195 1.87 12.73 -15.29
CA ASP A 195 2.06 13.13 -13.88
C ASP A 195 1.42 14.47 -13.51
N ALA A 196 1.56 15.50 -14.37
CA ALA A 196 0.98 16.82 -14.13
C ALA A 196 -0.56 16.79 -14.08
N ARG A 197 -1.19 16.02 -14.97
CA ARG A 197 -2.65 15.87 -14.99
C ARG A 197 -3.16 14.99 -13.86
N LEU A 198 -2.41 13.95 -13.52
CA LEU A 198 -2.71 13.11 -12.35
C LEU A 198 -2.69 13.94 -11.07
N LEU A 199 -1.66 14.76 -10.89
CA LEU A 199 -1.54 15.66 -9.73
C LEU A 199 -2.72 16.62 -9.66
N GLU A 200 -3.06 17.28 -10.78
CA GLU A 200 -4.19 18.21 -10.88
C GLU A 200 -5.52 17.53 -10.49
N ALA A 201 -5.78 16.33 -11.03
CA ALA A 201 -6.99 15.57 -10.74
C ALA A 201 -7.07 15.12 -9.25
N LEU A 202 -5.95 14.71 -8.67
CA LEU A 202 -5.88 14.31 -7.26
C LEU A 202 -6.06 15.53 -6.34
N MET A 203 -5.52 16.70 -6.68
CA MET A 203 -5.68 17.92 -5.90
C MET A 203 -7.14 18.39 -5.81
N GLN A 204 -8.00 18.01 -6.76
CA GLN A 204 -9.42 18.31 -6.72
C GLN A 204 -10.19 17.46 -5.71
N GLN A 205 -9.60 16.36 -5.24
CA GLN A 205 -10.24 15.51 -4.24
C GLN A 205 -10.18 16.18 -2.86
N HIS A 206 -11.33 16.28 -2.17
CA HIS A 206 -11.43 16.81 -0.83
C HIS A 206 -10.51 16.03 0.12
N GLY A 207 -9.63 16.75 0.83
CA GLY A 207 -8.67 16.16 1.75
C GLY A 207 -7.32 15.74 1.12
N VAL A 208 -7.17 15.75 -0.21
CA VAL A 208 -5.90 15.51 -0.90
C VAL A 208 -5.18 16.83 -1.19
N GLY A 209 -5.89 17.84 -1.71
CA GLY A 209 -5.29 19.10 -2.15
C GLY A 209 -4.69 19.97 -1.03
N ILE A 210 -5.14 19.83 0.21
CA ILE A 210 -4.63 20.62 1.35
C ILE A 210 -3.18 20.28 1.71
N LEU A 211 -2.73 19.05 1.43
CA LEU A 211 -1.38 18.60 1.78
C LEU A 211 -0.34 18.82 0.71
N LEU A 212 -0.74 18.71 -0.56
CA LEU A 212 0.17 18.93 -1.68
C LEU A 212 0.59 20.41 -1.80
N ASN A 213 -0.17 21.33 -1.20
CA ASN A 213 0.18 22.75 -1.07
C ASN A 213 1.08 23.07 0.12
N LEU A 214 1.41 22.10 0.98
CA LEU A 214 2.24 22.27 2.17
C LEU A 214 3.59 21.54 2.09
N ALA A 215 3.87 20.86 0.97
CA ALA A 215 5.12 20.19 0.66
C ALA A 215 5.93 20.99 -0.38
#